data_0c0fdc0f67b921b1b0dc4ee9dd9eb1de
#
_entry.id   0c0fdc0f67b921b1b0dc4ee9dd9eb1de
#
_cell.length_a   1.000
_cell.length_b   1.000
_cell.length_c   1.000
_cell.angle_alpha   90.00
_cell.angle_beta   90.00
_cell.angle_gamma   90.00
#
_symmetry.space_group_name_H-M   'P 1'
#
loop_
_entity.id
_entity.type
_entity.pdbx_description
1 polymer ?
#
loop_
_entity_poly.entity_id
_entity_poly.type
_entity_poly.pdbx_seq_one_letter_code
_entity_poly.pdbx_strand_id
1 'polypeptide(L)'
;DREGVTPLSTEDGQHQVKFLKSNRYYIDTYSRVDMEPKIMLKDNKGQGILELAKPDIELAYKAGWKKPERFVVKAADNITDLHGVMWKPADFDSTKVYPIISVVYPGPYFGQVPTSFTLEDRCCTRLAQLGFIVIAVSHRGDTPMRGKAYHRFGYGNMRDYPLADDKYAIEQL
;
A
#
# COMPACT_ATOMS: atom_id res chain seq x y z
N ASP A 1 -10.79 28.44 4.22
CA ASP A 1 -10.65 29.55 3.29
C ASP A 1 -11.99 29.85 2.61
N ARG A 2 -12.24 31.11 2.25
CA ARG A 2 -13.47 31.51 1.55
C ARG A 2 -13.53 30.93 0.12
N GLU A 3 -12.43 30.46 -0.40
CA GLU A 3 -12.29 29.90 -1.75
C GLU A 3 -12.38 28.36 -1.80
N GLY A 4 -12.67 27.72 -0.67
CA GLY A 4 -12.79 26.26 -0.58
C GLY A 4 -11.54 25.57 -0.05
N VAL A 5 -11.47 24.24 -0.26
CA VAL A 5 -10.37 23.38 0.18
C VAL A 5 -9.51 23.02 -1.02
N THR A 6 -8.21 23.31 -0.95
CA THR A 6 -7.24 22.97 -1.99
C THR A 6 -6.24 21.95 -1.43
N PRO A 7 -5.97 20.82 -2.11
CA PRO A 7 -4.95 19.89 -1.70
C PRO A 7 -3.55 20.51 -1.84
N LEU A 8 -2.71 20.36 -0.81
CA LEU A 8 -1.32 20.85 -0.82
C LEU A 8 -0.32 19.77 -1.26
N SER A 9 -0.70 18.51 -1.21
CA SER A 9 0.11 17.37 -1.63
C SER A 9 -0.52 16.74 -2.85
N THR A 10 0.22 16.66 -3.95
CA THR A 10 -0.24 16.15 -5.24
C THR A 10 0.52 14.89 -5.66
N GLU A 11 1.60 14.57 -4.97
CA GLU A 11 2.40 13.38 -5.22
C GLU A 11 1.65 12.11 -4.81
N ASP A 12 1.76 11.05 -5.62
CA ASP A 12 1.17 9.75 -5.29
C ASP A 12 1.92 9.11 -4.11
N GLY A 13 1.26 8.99 -2.98
CA GLY A 13 1.83 8.40 -1.77
C GLY A 13 1.01 8.64 -0.51
N GLN A 14 1.45 7.98 0.55
CA GLN A 14 0.95 8.24 1.90
C GLN A 14 1.76 9.39 2.50
N HIS A 15 1.08 10.49 2.82
CA HIS A 15 1.68 11.70 3.33
C HIS A 15 1.54 11.82 4.85
N GLN A 16 2.62 12.24 5.50
CA GLN A 16 2.65 12.68 6.90
C GLN A 16 3.16 14.11 6.96
N VAL A 17 2.29 15.03 7.33
CA VAL A 17 2.57 16.46 7.31
C VAL A 17 2.77 16.99 8.71
N LYS A 18 3.86 17.76 8.92
CA LYS A 18 4.16 18.47 10.16
C LYS A 18 4.39 19.94 9.89
N PHE A 19 3.45 20.80 10.29
CA PHE A 19 3.61 22.26 10.18
C PHE A 19 4.66 22.78 11.15
N LEU A 20 5.47 23.71 10.69
CA LEU A 20 6.40 24.48 11.54
C LEU A 20 5.63 25.57 12.31
N LYS A 21 6.22 26.06 13.39
CA LYS A 21 5.59 27.08 14.27
C LYS A 21 5.11 28.34 13.53
N SER A 22 5.75 28.71 12.44
CA SER A 22 5.37 29.88 11.66
C SER A 22 4.15 29.66 10.75
N ASN A 23 3.71 28.42 10.56
CA ASN A 23 2.71 28.02 9.56
C ASN A 23 3.00 28.47 8.10
N ARG A 24 4.21 28.98 7.85
CA ARG A 24 4.66 29.33 6.47
C ARG A 24 5.24 28.15 5.74
N TYR A 25 5.71 27.15 6.48
CA TYR A 25 6.36 25.96 5.96
C TYR A 25 5.88 24.73 6.70
N TYR A 26 5.96 23.59 6.03
CA TYR A 26 5.73 22.29 6.64
C TYR A 26 6.72 21.25 6.10
N ILE A 27 6.95 20.24 6.89
CA ILE A 27 7.69 19.05 6.48
C ILE A 27 6.66 18.01 6.01
N ASP A 28 6.83 17.55 4.78
CA ASP A 28 6.04 16.49 4.17
C ASP A 28 6.91 15.25 4.02
N THR A 29 6.59 14.20 4.78
CA THR A 29 7.20 12.89 4.63
C THR A 29 6.22 12.01 3.91
N TYR A 30 6.55 11.57 2.70
CA TYR A 30 5.66 10.72 1.93
C TYR A 30 6.39 9.53 1.30
N SER A 31 5.66 8.43 1.17
CA SER A 31 6.16 7.19 0.57
C SER A 31 5.01 6.37 -0.01
N ARG A 32 5.37 5.35 -0.78
CA ARG A 32 4.47 4.26 -1.16
C ARG A 32 5.11 2.94 -0.76
N VAL A 33 4.38 1.87 -0.82
CA VAL A 33 4.92 0.54 -0.55
C VAL A 33 6.10 0.20 -1.48
N ASP A 34 6.06 0.71 -2.72
CA ASP A 34 7.04 0.52 -3.79
C ASP A 34 7.97 1.74 -3.99
N MET A 35 7.91 2.74 -3.13
CA MET A 35 8.71 3.95 -3.21
C MET A 35 9.22 4.36 -1.83
N GLU A 36 10.53 4.54 -1.71
CA GLU A 36 11.20 4.98 -0.50
C GLU A 36 10.68 6.33 -0.01
N PRO A 37 10.73 6.61 1.31
CA PRO A 37 10.31 7.89 1.86
C PRO A 37 11.07 9.06 1.27
N LYS A 38 10.35 10.12 0.94
CA LYS A 38 10.90 11.44 0.64
C LYS A 38 10.52 12.38 1.76
N ILE A 39 11.47 13.17 2.21
CA ILE A 39 11.28 14.14 3.28
C ILE A 39 11.54 15.53 2.72
N MET A 40 10.48 16.28 2.50
CA MET A 40 10.49 17.55 1.80
C MET A 40 10.11 18.70 2.74
N LEU A 41 10.84 19.80 2.67
CA LEU A 41 10.36 21.08 3.17
C LEU A 41 9.51 21.73 2.07
N LYS A 42 8.26 22.07 2.40
CA LYS A 42 7.32 22.73 1.49
C LYS A 42 6.81 24.03 2.10
N ASP A 43 6.45 24.98 1.26
CA ASP A 43 5.76 26.19 1.70
C ASP A 43 4.26 25.94 1.94
N ASN A 44 3.56 26.93 2.48
CA ASN A 44 2.13 26.85 2.75
C ASN A 44 1.21 26.85 1.51
N LYS A 45 1.81 26.88 0.31
CA LYS A 45 1.13 26.70 -0.98
C LYS A 45 1.37 25.32 -1.58
N GLY A 46 2.16 24.47 -0.91
CA GLY A 46 2.49 23.12 -1.37
C GLY A 46 3.72 23.04 -2.27
N GLN A 47 4.43 24.18 -2.50
CA GLN A 47 5.62 24.19 -3.32
C GLN A 47 6.82 23.58 -2.56
N GLY A 48 7.48 22.61 -3.18
CA GLY A 48 8.70 22.01 -2.65
C GLY A 48 9.86 23.02 -2.66
N ILE A 49 10.53 23.15 -1.51
CA ILE A 49 11.67 24.07 -1.33
C ILE A 49 12.97 23.30 -1.27
N LEU A 50 13.01 22.22 -0.47
CA LEU A 50 14.22 21.47 -0.21
C LEU A 50 13.90 20.02 0.15
N GLU A 51 14.65 19.08 -0.41
CA GLU A 51 14.69 17.72 0.08
C GLU A 51 15.60 17.64 1.31
N LEU A 52 15.02 17.30 2.46
CA LEU A 52 15.74 17.33 3.75
C LEU A 52 16.55 16.07 4.00
N ALA A 53 16.08 14.93 3.54
CA ALA A 53 16.75 13.64 3.68
C ALA A 53 16.23 12.62 2.65
N LYS A 54 17.12 11.71 2.28
CA LYS A 54 16.84 10.52 1.49
C LYS A 54 17.35 9.30 2.27
N PRO A 55 16.51 8.29 2.52
CA PRO A 55 16.96 7.06 3.19
C PRO A 55 17.96 6.30 2.32
N ASP A 56 18.96 5.73 2.96
CA ASP A 56 19.89 4.79 2.35
C ASP A 56 19.40 3.36 2.63
N ILE A 57 18.97 2.66 1.59
CA ILE A 57 18.50 1.28 1.68
C ILE A 57 19.37 0.32 0.86
N GLU A 58 20.58 0.74 0.49
CA GLU A 58 21.50 -0.06 -0.33
C GLU A 58 21.84 -1.41 0.35
N LEU A 59 21.99 -1.40 1.68
CA LEU A 59 22.27 -2.62 2.44
C LEU A 59 21.10 -3.62 2.36
N ALA A 60 19.85 -3.16 2.34
CA ALA A 60 18.70 -4.04 2.18
C ALA A 60 18.70 -4.72 0.80
N TYR A 61 18.99 -3.97 -0.26
CA TYR A 61 19.13 -4.53 -1.60
C TYR A 61 20.29 -5.54 -1.70
N LYS A 62 21.44 -5.22 -1.12
CA LYS A 62 22.60 -6.13 -1.06
C LYS A 62 22.28 -7.42 -0.29
N ALA A 63 21.40 -7.34 0.72
CA ALA A 63 20.89 -8.50 1.46
C ALA A 63 19.80 -9.28 0.72
N GLY A 64 19.46 -8.90 -0.52
CA GLY A 64 18.44 -9.58 -1.34
C GLY A 64 17.01 -9.10 -1.11
N TRP A 65 16.80 -8.01 -0.38
CA TRP A 65 15.46 -7.44 -0.26
C TRP A 65 14.99 -6.91 -1.63
N LYS A 66 13.74 -7.18 -1.98
CA LYS A 66 13.09 -6.64 -3.17
C LYS A 66 11.88 -5.79 -2.79
N LYS A 67 11.67 -4.74 -3.55
CA LYS A 67 10.45 -3.94 -3.42
C LYS A 67 9.22 -4.78 -3.69
N PRO A 68 8.18 -4.62 -2.87
CA PRO A 68 6.86 -5.15 -3.20
C PRO A 68 6.32 -4.51 -4.49
N GLU A 69 5.50 -5.25 -5.19
CA GLU A 69 4.85 -4.80 -6.43
C GLU A 69 3.38 -4.49 -6.16
N ARG A 70 2.90 -3.35 -6.63
CA ARG A 70 1.46 -3.04 -6.61
C ARG A 70 0.77 -3.69 -7.80
N PHE A 71 -0.42 -4.20 -7.58
CA PHE A 71 -1.27 -4.74 -8.64
C PHE A 71 -2.73 -4.34 -8.47
N VAL A 72 -3.49 -4.47 -9.56
CA VAL A 72 -4.94 -4.27 -9.56
C VAL A 72 -5.58 -5.46 -10.27
N VAL A 73 -6.59 -6.04 -9.64
CA VAL A 73 -7.36 -7.17 -10.16
C VAL A 73 -8.85 -6.91 -9.96
N LYS A 74 -9.71 -7.70 -10.60
CA LYS A 74 -11.15 -7.61 -10.38
C LYS A 74 -11.59 -8.45 -9.18
N ALA A 75 -12.57 -7.93 -8.45
CA ALA A 75 -13.28 -8.68 -7.40
C ALA A 75 -14.13 -9.80 -8.00
N ALA A 76 -14.70 -10.64 -7.15
CA ALA A 76 -15.60 -11.72 -7.54
C ALA A 76 -16.87 -11.26 -8.29
N ASP A 77 -17.17 -9.96 -8.30
CA ASP A 77 -18.26 -9.37 -9.10
C ASP A 77 -17.80 -9.02 -10.54
N ASN A 78 -16.54 -9.20 -10.88
CA ASN A 78 -15.93 -8.88 -12.17
C ASN A 78 -15.99 -7.38 -12.57
N ILE A 79 -16.36 -6.51 -11.63
CA ILE A 79 -16.55 -5.06 -11.86
C ILE A 79 -15.61 -4.24 -10.98
N THR A 80 -15.61 -4.54 -9.67
CA THR A 80 -14.88 -3.76 -8.67
C THR A 80 -13.38 -4.01 -8.76
N ASP A 81 -12.60 -2.93 -8.89
CA ASP A 81 -11.14 -3.04 -8.80
C ASP A 81 -10.69 -3.28 -7.36
N LEU A 82 -9.87 -4.29 -7.18
CA LEU A 82 -9.17 -4.58 -5.94
C LEU A 82 -7.71 -4.20 -6.10
N HIS A 83 -7.20 -3.40 -5.18
CA HIS A 83 -5.79 -3.05 -5.12
C HIS A 83 -5.06 -4.03 -4.21
N GLY A 84 -3.89 -4.45 -4.63
CA GLY A 84 -3.08 -5.37 -3.85
C GLY A 84 -1.60 -5.06 -3.91
N VAL A 85 -0.87 -5.74 -3.05
CA VAL A 85 0.60 -5.73 -2.99
C VAL A 85 1.10 -7.16 -2.99
N MET A 86 2.15 -7.40 -3.74
CA MET A 86 2.79 -8.70 -3.92
C MET A 86 4.25 -8.63 -3.50
N TRP A 87 4.69 -9.60 -2.72
CA TRP A 87 6.09 -9.87 -2.40
C TRP A 87 6.53 -11.13 -3.09
N LYS A 88 7.63 -11.04 -3.84
CA LYS A 88 8.22 -12.15 -4.58
C LYS A 88 9.52 -12.61 -3.93
N PRO A 89 9.90 -13.89 -4.07
CA PRO A 89 11.23 -14.37 -3.67
C PRO A 89 12.37 -13.51 -4.24
N ALA A 90 13.49 -13.46 -3.53
CA ALA A 90 14.67 -12.72 -4.00
C ALA A 90 15.19 -13.25 -5.35
N ASP A 91 15.10 -14.55 -5.55
CA ASP A 91 15.48 -15.30 -6.75
C ASP A 91 14.29 -15.64 -7.66
N PHE A 92 13.23 -14.82 -7.62
CA PHE A 92 12.02 -15.03 -8.43
C PHE A 92 12.35 -15.20 -9.91
N ASP A 93 11.83 -16.26 -10.50
CA ASP A 93 11.97 -16.64 -11.89
C ASP A 93 10.57 -16.86 -12.49
N SER A 94 10.16 -16.03 -13.43
CA SER A 94 8.83 -16.06 -14.05
C SER A 94 8.53 -17.35 -14.83
N THR A 95 9.52 -18.21 -15.05
CA THR A 95 9.35 -19.51 -15.71
C THR A 95 8.98 -20.63 -14.73
N LYS A 96 9.03 -20.36 -13.44
CA LYS A 96 8.72 -21.31 -12.38
C LYS A 96 7.33 -21.09 -11.81
N VAL A 97 6.79 -22.12 -11.18
CA VAL A 97 5.53 -22.07 -10.44
C VAL A 97 5.83 -21.90 -8.96
N TYR A 98 5.12 -20.97 -8.31
CA TYR A 98 5.29 -20.67 -6.90
C TYR A 98 3.98 -20.85 -6.15
N PRO A 99 4.01 -21.39 -4.92
CA PRO A 99 2.84 -21.38 -4.05
C PRO A 99 2.53 -19.95 -3.60
N ILE A 100 1.25 -19.60 -3.53
CA ILE A 100 0.77 -18.28 -3.11
C ILE A 100 0.27 -18.33 -1.67
N ILE A 101 0.67 -17.36 -0.85
CA ILE A 101 0.11 -17.10 0.48
C ILE A 101 -0.62 -15.77 0.43
N SER A 102 -1.93 -15.78 0.69
CA SER A 102 -2.71 -14.55 0.89
C SER A 102 -2.72 -14.18 2.37
N VAL A 103 -2.33 -12.94 2.66
CA VAL A 103 -2.41 -12.36 4.00
C VAL A 103 -3.77 -11.69 4.14
N VAL A 104 -4.65 -12.28 4.93
CA VAL A 104 -6.04 -11.85 5.07
C VAL A 104 -6.32 -11.39 6.50
N TYR A 105 -6.94 -10.23 6.63
CA TYR A 105 -7.53 -9.77 7.87
C TYR A 105 -8.95 -9.26 7.57
N PRO A 106 -9.96 -10.13 7.61
CA PRO A 106 -11.32 -9.73 7.30
C PRO A 106 -11.86 -8.83 8.41
N GLY A 107 -12.19 -7.61 8.06
CA GLY A 107 -12.79 -6.68 9.00
C GLY A 107 -12.81 -5.25 8.48
N PRO A 108 -13.78 -4.44 8.95
CA PRO A 108 -14.05 -3.13 8.36
C PRO A 108 -13.13 -2.00 8.89
N TYR A 109 -12.15 -2.30 9.71
CA TYR A 109 -11.37 -1.26 10.42
C TYR A 109 -10.01 -0.98 9.84
N PHE A 110 -9.43 -1.92 9.11
CA PHE A 110 -8.05 -1.80 8.63
C PHE A 110 -7.95 -2.25 7.18
N GLY A 111 -7.48 -1.37 6.32
CA GLY A 111 -6.96 -1.79 5.03
C GLY A 111 -5.78 -2.73 5.27
N GLN A 112 -5.85 -3.95 4.75
CA GLN A 112 -4.80 -4.96 4.90
C GLN A 112 -3.59 -4.65 4.04
N VAL A 113 -3.80 -3.93 2.94
CA VAL A 113 -2.76 -3.57 2.00
C VAL A 113 -1.94 -2.41 2.55
N PRO A 114 -0.60 -2.58 2.71
CA PRO A 114 0.24 -1.48 3.15
C PRO A 114 0.26 -0.36 2.10
N THR A 115 0.19 0.88 2.56
CA THR A 115 0.17 2.09 1.70
C THR A 115 1.48 2.85 1.73
N SER A 116 2.33 2.62 2.73
CA SER A 116 3.61 3.28 2.92
C SER A 116 4.78 2.31 2.86
N PHE A 117 5.96 2.84 2.57
CA PHE A 117 7.19 2.08 2.56
C PHE A 117 7.55 1.55 3.95
N THR A 118 7.98 0.30 4.01
CA THR A 118 8.61 -0.29 5.17
C THR A 118 9.55 -1.42 4.74
N LEU A 119 10.68 -1.54 5.41
CA LEU A 119 11.55 -2.74 5.33
C LEU A 119 11.05 -3.83 6.28
N GLU A 120 10.34 -3.45 7.33
CA GLU A 120 9.70 -4.33 8.29
C GLU A 120 8.23 -4.50 7.92
N ASP A 121 7.93 -5.42 7.07
CA ASP A 121 6.57 -5.93 6.93
C ASP A 121 6.34 -7.05 7.98
N ARG A 122 5.09 -7.32 8.29
CA ARG A 122 4.72 -8.27 9.36
C ARG A 122 5.40 -9.63 9.20
N CYS A 123 5.26 -10.25 8.02
CA CYS A 123 5.85 -11.55 7.70
C CYS A 123 6.06 -11.74 6.19
N CYS A 124 5.57 -10.81 5.36
CA CYS A 124 5.46 -11.00 3.93
C CYS A 124 6.82 -11.20 3.25
N THR A 125 7.79 -10.33 3.55
CA THR A 125 9.16 -10.47 3.02
C THR A 125 9.81 -11.79 3.47
N ARG A 126 9.60 -12.20 4.72
CA ARG A 126 10.20 -13.45 5.24
C ARG A 126 9.61 -14.68 4.56
N LEU A 127 8.29 -14.71 4.37
CA LEU A 127 7.62 -15.79 3.64
C LEU A 127 8.04 -15.82 2.17
N ALA A 128 8.18 -14.64 1.55
CA ALA A 128 8.68 -14.56 0.18
C ALA A 128 10.10 -15.14 0.06
N GLN A 129 10.99 -14.87 1.02
CA GLN A 129 12.34 -15.45 1.04
C GLN A 129 12.36 -16.98 1.23
N LEU A 130 11.27 -17.56 1.74
CA LEU A 130 11.10 -19.02 1.83
C LEU A 130 10.58 -19.65 0.50
N GLY A 131 10.42 -18.85 -0.54
CA GLY A 131 10.00 -19.33 -1.87
C GLY A 131 8.51 -19.21 -2.15
N PHE A 132 7.76 -18.43 -1.38
CA PHE A 132 6.35 -18.16 -1.63
C PHE A 132 6.16 -16.83 -2.38
N ILE A 133 5.16 -16.74 -3.23
CA ILE A 133 4.57 -15.45 -3.57
C ILE A 133 3.59 -15.08 -2.45
N VAL A 134 3.78 -13.91 -1.85
CA VAL A 134 2.89 -13.44 -0.78
C VAL A 134 2.08 -12.27 -1.32
N ILE A 135 0.78 -12.27 -1.10
CA ILE A 135 -0.12 -11.20 -1.53
C ILE A 135 -0.93 -10.66 -0.35
N ALA A 136 -1.24 -9.38 -0.42
CA ALA A 136 -2.26 -8.73 0.40
C ALA A 136 -3.22 -8.00 -0.54
N VAL A 137 -4.51 -8.27 -0.43
CA VAL A 137 -5.54 -7.72 -1.31
C VAL A 137 -6.53 -6.90 -0.50
N SER A 138 -6.83 -5.69 -0.97
CA SER A 138 -7.90 -4.85 -0.42
C SER A 138 -9.24 -5.36 -0.94
N HIS A 139 -9.75 -6.45 -0.33
CA HIS A 139 -11.05 -7.00 -0.67
C HIS A 139 -12.18 -6.02 -0.32
N ARG A 140 -13.35 -6.18 -0.94
CA ARG A 140 -14.49 -5.31 -0.66
C ARG A 140 -14.83 -5.33 0.83
N GLY A 141 -15.03 -4.16 1.42
CA GLY A 141 -15.36 -3.99 2.83
C GLY A 141 -14.18 -3.78 3.78
N ASP A 142 -12.92 -3.89 3.33
CA ASP A 142 -11.75 -3.78 4.20
C ASP A 142 -11.40 -2.34 4.62
N THR A 143 -11.80 -1.33 3.84
CA THR A 143 -11.39 0.05 4.08
C THR A 143 -12.54 1.05 3.92
N PRO A 144 -12.64 2.07 4.81
CA PRO A 144 -13.58 3.17 4.66
C PRO A 144 -13.18 4.18 3.58
N MET A 145 -11.92 4.15 3.11
CA MET A 145 -11.36 5.17 2.20
C MET A 145 -12.00 5.17 0.81
N ARG A 146 -12.68 4.09 0.45
CA ARG A 146 -13.40 3.94 -0.83
C ARG A 146 -14.90 4.22 -0.73
N GLY A 147 -15.34 4.83 0.37
CA GLY A 147 -16.70 5.24 0.59
C GLY A 147 -17.57 4.20 1.33
N LYS A 148 -18.74 4.66 1.75
CA LYS A 148 -19.64 3.91 2.64
C LYS A 148 -20.14 2.59 2.04
N ALA A 149 -20.48 2.58 0.75
CA ALA A 149 -20.98 1.38 0.08
C ALA A 149 -19.93 0.27 0.05
N TYR A 150 -18.69 0.61 -0.32
CA TYR A 150 -17.56 -0.31 -0.31
C TYR A 150 -17.28 -0.84 1.10
N HIS A 151 -17.15 0.06 2.07
CA HIS A 151 -16.83 -0.28 3.46
C HIS A 151 -17.86 -1.20 4.13
N ARG A 152 -19.12 -1.05 3.78
CA ARG A 152 -20.22 -1.87 4.36
C ARG A 152 -20.53 -3.15 3.59
N PHE A 153 -19.79 -3.45 2.54
CA PHE A 153 -20.08 -4.59 1.68
C PHE A 153 -20.17 -5.91 2.45
N GLY A 154 -19.28 -6.10 3.42
CA GLY A 154 -19.25 -7.32 4.24
C GLY A 154 -20.12 -7.28 5.50
N TYR A 155 -20.95 -6.26 5.68
CA TYR A 155 -21.75 -6.15 6.91
C TYR A 155 -22.74 -7.31 7.02
N GLY A 156 -22.65 -8.06 8.12
CA GLY A 156 -23.45 -9.26 8.35
C GLY A 156 -22.89 -10.55 7.72
N ASN A 157 -21.86 -10.46 6.88
CA ASN A 157 -21.18 -11.62 6.28
C ASN A 157 -19.68 -11.36 6.11
N MET A 158 -18.94 -11.26 7.21
CA MET A 158 -17.50 -10.95 7.18
C MET A 158 -16.61 -12.16 6.89
N ARG A 159 -17.17 -13.31 6.57
CA ARG A 159 -16.42 -14.56 6.44
C ARG A 159 -16.24 -14.99 4.99
N ASP A 160 -17.27 -14.95 4.20
CA ASP A 160 -17.27 -15.57 2.88
C ASP A 160 -16.87 -14.61 1.75
N TYR A 161 -17.25 -13.33 1.85
CA TYR A 161 -16.94 -12.38 0.78
C TYR A 161 -15.43 -12.08 0.61
N PRO A 162 -14.62 -11.97 1.68
CA PRO A 162 -13.18 -11.76 1.48
C PRO A 162 -12.53 -12.94 0.78
N LEU A 163 -12.95 -14.16 1.14
CA LEU A 163 -12.43 -15.38 0.51
C LEU A 163 -12.76 -15.43 -0.98
N ALA A 164 -13.95 -15.02 -1.38
CA ALA A 164 -14.35 -14.96 -2.78
C ALA A 164 -13.46 -13.97 -3.56
N ASP A 165 -13.28 -12.76 -3.03
CA ASP A 165 -12.44 -11.74 -3.66
C ASP A 165 -10.96 -12.17 -3.74
N ASP A 166 -10.42 -12.77 -2.68
CA ASP A 166 -9.04 -13.27 -2.66
C ASP A 166 -8.82 -14.41 -3.66
N LYS A 167 -9.79 -15.34 -3.75
CA LYS A 167 -9.74 -16.41 -4.74
C LYS A 167 -9.69 -15.86 -6.17
N TYR A 168 -10.58 -14.93 -6.50
CA TYR A 168 -10.58 -14.26 -7.81
C TYR A 168 -9.28 -13.48 -8.06
N ALA A 169 -8.71 -12.84 -7.03
CA ALA A 169 -7.43 -12.17 -7.16
C ALA A 169 -6.30 -13.16 -7.51
N ILE A 170 -6.22 -14.30 -6.82
CA ILE A 170 -5.21 -15.32 -7.07
C ILE A 170 -5.33 -15.90 -8.49
N GLU A 171 -6.55 -16.11 -8.99
CA GLU A 171 -6.79 -16.64 -10.33
C GLU A 171 -6.38 -15.69 -11.47
N GLN A 172 -6.18 -14.39 -11.18
CA GLN A 172 -5.79 -13.37 -12.15
C GLN A 172 -4.27 -13.07 -12.13
N LEU A 173 -3.54 -13.54 -11.13
CA LEU A 173 -2.11 -13.32 -10.95
C LEU A 173 -1.27 -14.47 -11.53
#